data_a4b2f04c4d2b0ff5de7d3cdcab771433
#
_entry.id   a4b2f04c4d2b0ff5de7d3cdcab771433
#
_cell.length_a   1.000
_cell.length_b   1.000
_cell.length_c   1.000
_cell.angle_alpha   90.00
_cell.angle_beta   90.00
_cell.angle_gamma   90.00
#
_symmetry.space_group_name_H-M   'P 1'
#
loop_
_entity.id
_entity.type
_entity.pdbx_description
1 polymer ?
#
loop_
_entity_poly.entity_id
_entity_poly.type
_entity_poly.pdbx_seq_one_letter_code
_entity_poly.pdbx_strand_id
1 'polypeptide(L)'
;MKTLVVFMTVLLYSVTLSSQERITLLFVGDLMQHQAQIDAAHVSEGKYDYSSCFSLIKEQISQADLAIGNLEVTLGGKPYRGYPMFSAPDEYLQAIKDAGFDILLTANNHCLDRGKKGMERTIQLLDSSGIRYAGTYKNLSERRQRYPLFINRNGFRIAL
;
A
#
# COMPACT_ATOMS: atom_id res chain seq x y z
N MET A 1 -13.75 -53.92 -57.06
CA MET A 1 -12.75 -53.19 -56.26
C MET A 1 -13.49 -52.14 -55.42
N LYS A 2 -13.64 -52.38 -54.17
CA LYS A 2 -14.33 -51.43 -53.25
C LYS A 2 -13.26 -50.63 -52.53
N THR A 3 -13.16 -49.33 -52.84
CA THR A 3 -12.21 -48.44 -52.21
C THR A 3 -12.70 -48.05 -50.80
N LEU A 4 -12.00 -48.48 -49.78
CA LEU A 4 -12.29 -48.12 -48.41
C LEU A 4 -11.69 -46.75 -48.10
N VAL A 5 -12.56 -45.74 -47.92
CA VAL A 5 -12.14 -44.43 -47.50
C VAL A 5 -12.11 -44.43 -45.97
N VAL A 6 -10.92 -44.41 -45.39
CA VAL A 6 -10.72 -44.26 -43.97
C VAL A 6 -10.73 -42.78 -43.62
N PHE A 7 -11.83 -42.33 -43.02
CA PHE A 7 -11.90 -41.00 -42.40
C PHE A 7 -11.11 -41.03 -41.09
N MET A 8 -9.93 -40.45 -41.13
CA MET A 8 -9.11 -40.21 -39.94
C MET A 8 -9.62 -38.93 -39.26
N THR A 9 -10.53 -39.10 -38.31
CA THR A 9 -10.99 -38.00 -37.45
C THR A 9 -9.86 -37.63 -36.51
N VAL A 10 -9.14 -36.58 -36.83
CA VAL A 10 -8.17 -35.97 -35.92
C VAL A 10 -8.97 -35.23 -34.84
N LEU A 11 -9.10 -35.84 -33.68
CA LEU A 11 -9.66 -35.19 -32.49
C LEU A 11 -8.64 -34.17 -32.03
N LEU A 12 -8.83 -32.90 -32.40
CA LEU A 12 -8.09 -31.78 -31.84
C LEU A 12 -8.52 -31.60 -30.37
N TYR A 13 -7.81 -32.24 -29.49
CA TYR A 13 -7.86 -31.90 -28.08
C TYR A 13 -7.23 -30.52 -27.94
N SER A 14 -8.05 -29.50 -27.86
CA SER A 14 -7.64 -28.18 -27.40
C SER A 14 -7.24 -28.31 -25.93
N VAL A 15 -5.98 -28.57 -25.67
CA VAL A 15 -5.42 -28.42 -24.33
C VAL A 15 -5.46 -26.94 -24.04
N THR A 16 -6.49 -26.48 -23.33
CA THR A 16 -6.47 -25.15 -22.73
C THR A 16 -5.38 -25.18 -21.68
N LEU A 17 -4.21 -24.68 -22.05
CA LEU A 17 -3.15 -24.37 -21.08
C LEU A 17 -3.76 -23.31 -20.16
N SER A 18 -4.33 -23.74 -19.04
CA SER A 18 -4.69 -22.85 -17.96
C SER A 18 -3.40 -22.22 -17.46
N SER A 19 -3.14 -21.00 -17.86
CA SER A 19 -2.07 -20.20 -17.27
C SER A 19 -2.32 -20.17 -15.76
N GLN A 20 -1.36 -20.64 -14.99
CA GLN A 20 -1.46 -20.54 -13.53
C GLN A 20 -1.51 -19.06 -13.17
N GLU A 21 -2.62 -18.62 -12.62
CA GLU A 21 -2.76 -17.25 -12.15
C GLU A 21 -1.72 -16.99 -11.05
N ARG A 22 -1.05 -15.88 -11.13
CA ARG A 22 -0.04 -15.46 -10.17
C ARG A 22 -0.37 -14.07 -9.66
N ILE A 23 0.00 -13.83 -8.42
CA ILE A 23 -0.02 -12.50 -7.83
C ILE A 23 1.27 -12.27 -7.05
N THR A 24 1.86 -11.12 -7.23
CA THR A 24 3.06 -10.69 -6.51
C THR A 24 2.66 -9.72 -5.42
N LEU A 25 2.90 -10.10 -4.17
CA LEU A 25 2.70 -9.25 -3.00
C LEU A 25 4.06 -8.81 -2.48
N LEU A 26 4.30 -7.52 -2.45
CA LEU A 26 5.49 -6.93 -1.86
C LEU A 26 5.14 -6.38 -0.48
N PHE A 27 5.77 -6.92 0.54
CA PHE A 27 5.70 -6.39 1.90
C PHE A 27 7.03 -5.70 2.23
N VAL A 28 6.96 -4.47 2.66
CA VAL A 28 8.11 -3.75 3.20
C VAL A 28 7.89 -3.53 4.70
N GLY A 29 8.99 -3.18 5.41
CA GLY A 29 8.93 -2.82 6.82
C GLY A 29 8.38 -1.43 7.05
N ASP A 30 9.02 -0.71 7.99
CA ASP A 30 8.49 0.53 8.55
C ASP A 30 8.74 1.72 7.64
N LEU A 31 7.66 2.39 7.27
CA LEU A 31 7.68 3.69 6.63
C LEU A 31 7.62 4.73 7.74
N MET A 32 8.79 5.15 8.21
CA MET A 32 8.92 6.09 9.30
C MET A 32 9.93 7.20 9.00
N GLN A 33 9.93 8.24 9.83
CA GLN A 33 10.80 9.39 9.67
C GLN A 33 11.38 9.83 11.01
N HIS A 34 12.70 9.86 11.10
CA HIS A 34 13.39 10.54 12.18
C HIS A 34 13.61 12.03 11.85
N GLN A 35 13.99 12.82 12.85
CA GLN A 35 14.13 14.28 12.69
C GLN A 35 15.05 14.66 11.53
N ALA A 36 16.18 13.98 11.38
CA ALA A 36 17.12 14.25 10.30
C ALA A 36 16.52 14.06 8.89
N GLN A 37 15.56 13.15 8.73
CA GLN A 37 14.87 12.94 7.46
C GLN A 37 13.85 14.05 7.19
N ILE A 38 13.18 14.53 8.23
CA ILE A 38 12.28 15.70 8.13
C ILE A 38 13.07 16.94 7.75
N ASP A 39 14.21 17.15 8.42
CA ASP A 39 15.09 18.30 8.17
C ASP A 39 15.67 18.26 6.75
N ALA A 40 16.09 17.08 6.28
CA ALA A 40 16.58 16.89 4.92
C ALA A 40 15.54 17.12 3.83
N ALA A 41 14.27 16.85 4.13
CA ALA A 41 13.15 17.08 3.21
C ALA A 41 12.67 18.54 3.20
N HIS A 42 13.05 19.34 4.19
CA HIS A 42 12.63 20.73 4.31
C HIS A 42 13.29 21.61 3.24
N VAL A 43 12.51 22.17 2.31
CA VAL A 43 13.03 22.99 1.20
C VAL A 43 12.80 24.48 1.39
N SER A 44 11.75 24.87 2.07
CA SER A 44 11.44 26.26 2.43
C SER A 44 10.36 26.29 3.50
N GLU A 45 10.02 27.47 4.02
CA GLU A 45 9.02 27.59 5.08
C GLU A 45 7.73 26.84 4.77
N GLY A 46 7.45 25.83 5.60
CA GLY A 46 6.25 25.00 5.52
C GLY A 46 6.20 24.04 4.32
N LYS A 47 7.27 23.88 3.52
CA LYS A 47 7.32 23.00 2.36
C LYS A 47 8.34 21.91 2.55
N TYR A 48 7.95 20.70 2.17
CA TYR A 48 8.77 19.50 2.26
C TYR A 48 8.78 18.77 0.91
N ASP A 49 9.94 18.26 0.51
CA ASP A 49 10.12 17.47 -0.71
C ASP A 49 10.69 16.10 -0.37
N TYR A 50 9.89 15.08 -0.59
CA TYR A 50 10.25 13.66 -0.40
C TYR A 50 10.37 12.91 -1.73
N SER A 51 10.40 13.61 -2.87
CA SER A 51 10.39 13.00 -4.20
C SER A 51 11.54 12.01 -4.43
N SER A 52 12.70 12.28 -3.82
CA SER A 52 13.88 11.41 -3.92
C SER A 52 13.88 10.24 -2.93
N CYS A 53 13.02 10.27 -1.90
CA CYS A 53 13.07 9.32 -0.77
C CYS A 53 12.96 7.85 -1.22
N PHE A 54 12.13 7.59 -2.23
CA PHE A 54 11.87 6.24 -2.76
C PHE A 54 12.45 6.00 -4.15
N SER A 55 13.24 6.94 -4.70
CA SER A 55 13.67 6.91 -6.10
C SER A 55 14.41 5.62 -6.50
N LEU A 56 15.23 5.08 -5.60
CA LEU A 56 16.04 3.88 -5.87
C LEU A 56 15.24 2.57 -5.79
N ILE A 57 14.08 2.56 -5.15
CA ILE A 57 13.26 1.36 -4.93
C ILE A 57 11.87 1.46 -5.58
N LYS A 58 11.55 2.59 -6.18
CA LYS A 58 10.25 2.85 -6.81
C LYS A 58 9.89 1.81 -7.86
N GLU A 59 10.86 1.39 -8.66
CA GLU A 59 10.65 0.39 -9.69
C GLU A 59 10.21 -0.95 -9.08
N GLN A 60 10.90 -1.42 -8.04
CA GLN A 60 10.56 -2.67 -7.36
C GLN A 60 9.17 -2.61 -6.71
N ILE A 61 8.83 -1.45 -6.11
CA ILE A 61 7.51 -1.25 -5.49
C ILE A 61 6.42 -1.30 -6.57
N SER A 62 6.59 -0.57 -7.67
CA SER A 62 5.58 -0.44 -8.73
C SER A 62 5.40 -1.70 -9.59
N GLN A 63 6.37 -2.62 -9.59
CA GLN A 63 6.27 -3.90 -10.31
C GLN A 63 5.43 -4.95 -9.57
N ALA A 64 5.18 -4.78 -8.29
CA ALA A 64 4.33 -5.68 -7.53
C ALA A 64 2.85 -5.48 -7.90
N ASP A 65 2.07 -6.55 -7.89
CA ASP A 65 0.62 -6.45 -8.05
C ASP A 65 -0.05 -5.72 -6.87
N LEU A 66 0.52 -5.88 -5.67
CA LEU A 66 0.17 -5.13 -4.47
C LEU A 66 1.42 -4.86 -3.64
N ALA A 67 1.69 -3.60 -3.36
CA ALA A 67 2.75 -3.16 -2.48
C ALA A 67 2.16 -2.68 -1.14
N ILE A 68 2.64 -3.27 -0.04
CA ILE A 68 2.12 -3.07 1.31
C ILE A 68 3.26 -2.59 2.21
N GLY A 69 3.05 -1.48 2.94
CA GLY A 69 4.00 -0.93 3.89
C GLY A 69 3.41 -0.70 5.27
N ASN A 70 4.22 -0.74 6.32
CA ASN A 70 3.83 -0.34 7.66
C ASN A 70 4.02 1.17 7.83
N LEU A 71 2.94 1.94 7.89
CA LEU A 71 3.00 3.38 8.15
C LEU A 71 3.24 3.62 9.64
N GLU A 72 4.49 3.66 10.05
CA GLU A 72 4.91 3.76 11.46
C GLU A 72 5.15 5.21 11.90
N VAL A 73 4.38 6.13 11.36
CA VAL A 73 4.30 7.52 11.78
C VAL A 73 2.86 7.98 11.81
N THR A 74 2.53 8.97 12.66
CA THR A 74 1.28 9.70 12.50
C THR A 74 1.44 10.83 11.50
N LEU A 75 0.38 11.16 10.78
CA LEU A 75 0.23 12.39 10.01
C LEU A 75 -0.56 13.40 10.85
N GLY A 76 -0.04 13.67 12.05
CA GLY A 76 -0.74 14.40 13.10
C GLY A 76 -0.74 15.92 12.94
N GLY A 77 -0.07 16.43 11.89
CA GLY A 77 0.11 17.88 11.66
C GLY A 77 1.27 18.47 12.47
N LYS A 78 1.42 19.78 12.36
CA LYS A 78 2.49 20.53 13.05
C LYS A 78 2.32 20.50 14.58
N PRO A 79 3.41 20.57 15.37
CA PRO A 79 4.81 20.55 14.91
C PRO A 79 5.21 19.14 14.43
N TYR A 80 5.93 19.08 13.31
CA TYR A 80 6.49 17.80 12.83
C TYR A 80 7.65 17.37 13.71
N ARG A 81 7.77 16.05 13.93
CA ARG A 81 8.74 15.47 14.87
C ARG A 81 9.15 14.08 14.46
N GLY A 82 10.42 13.75 14.73
CA GLY A 82 10.94 12.40 14.79
C GLY A 82 10.65 11.72 16.14
N TYR A 83 11.49 10.71 16.44
CA TYR A 83 11.40 9.99 17.73
C TYR A 83 11.41 10.94 18.94
N PRO A 84 10.68 10.62 20.04
CA PRO A 84 9.86 9.43 20.25
C PRO A 84 8.37 9.61 19.87
N MET A 85 7.94 10.77 19.42
CA MET A 85 6.54 11.12 19.17
C MET A 85 6.39 11.62 17.74
N PHE A 86 6.32 10.67 16.81
CA PHE A 86 6.35 10.95 15.37
C PHE A 86 5.16 11.77 14.89
N SER A 87 5.45 12.76 14.04
CA SER A 87 4.46 13.47 13.24
C SER A 87 5.11 13.89 11.93
N ALA A 88 4.76 13.19 10.85
CA ALA A 88 5.31 13.45 9.53
C ALA A 88 4.54 14.58 8.80
N PRO A 89 5.23 15.33 7.91
CA PRO A 89 4.56 16.17 6.92
C PRO A 89 3.67 15.37 5.99
N ASP A 90 2.59 16.00 5.50
CA ASP A 90 1.62 15.34 4.61
C ASP A 90 2.25 14.95 3.27
N GLU A 91 3.27 15.68 2.83
CA GLU A 91 4.05 15.39 1.63
C GLU A 91 4.75 14.02 1.68
N TYR A 92 5.00 13.49 2.89
CA TYR A 92 5.52 12.13 3.03
C TYR A 92 4.53 11.07 2.55
N LEU A 93 3.24 11.24 2.88
CA LEU A 93 2.19 10.35 2.37
C LEU A 93 2.09 10.43 0.83
N GLN A 94 2.24 11.63 0.28
CA GLN A 94 2.24 11.80 -1.18
C GLN A 94 3.42 11.04 -1.81
N ALA A 95 4.61 11.15 -1.24
CA ALA A 95 5.78 10.42 -1.73
C ALA A 95 5.63 8.89 -1.63
N ILE A 96 5.02 8.38 -0.56
CA ILE A 96 4.67 6.96 -0.42
C ILE A 96 3.72 6.52 -1.55
N LYS A 97 2.68 7.30 -1.81
CA LYS A 97 1.73 7.04 -2.90
C LYS A 97 2.42 7.06 -4.26
N ASP A 98 3.25 8.07 -4.51
CA ASP A 98 3.98 8.23 -5.77
C ASP A 98 5.04 7.14 -5.99
N ALA A 99 5.52 6.52 -4.91
CA ALA A 99 6.39 5.35 -4.98
C ALA A 99 5.67 4.08 -5.44
N GLY A 100 4.33 4.04 -5.37
CA GLY A 100 3.52 2.93 -5.85
C GLY A 100 2.96 2.02 -4.75
N PHE A 101 2.97 2.44 -3.49
CA PHE A 101 2.31 1.67 -2.43
C PHE A 101 0.79 1.69 -2.60
N ASP A 102 0.19 0.51 -2.52
CA ASP A 102 -1.26 0.29 -2.64
C ASP A 102 -1.97 0.32 -1.29
N ILE A 103 -1.28 -0.18 -0.25
CA ILE A 103 -1.88 -0.43 1.06
C ILE A 103 -0.92 -0.03 2.16
N LEU A 104 -1.43 0.64 3.19
CA LEU A 104 -0.69 0.98 4.38
C LEU A 104 -1.28 0.29 5.61
N LEU A 105 -0.43 -0.45 6.33
CA LEU A 105 -0.77 -0.98 7.65
C LEU A 105 -0.52 0.12 8.68
N THR A 106 -1.48 0.34 9.57
CA THR A 106 -1.46 1.47 10.50
C THR A 106 -1.50 1.04 11.97
N ALA A 107 -1.61 -0.28 12.25
CA ALA A 107 -1.61 -0.81 13.61
C ALA A 107 -0.17 -1.08 14.07
N ASN A 108 0.44 -0.11 14.73
CA ASN A 108 1.78 -0.18 15.29
C ASN A 108 1.85 0.65 16.60
N ASN A 109 2.99 0.62 17.27
CA ASN A 109 3.21 1.33 18.54
C ASN A 109 3.23 2.86 18.40
N HIS A 110 3.39 3.40 17.17
CA HIS A 110 3.44 4.84 16.89
C HIS A 110 2.12 5.41 16.34
N CYS A 111 1.10 4.59 16.14
CA CYS A 111 -0.19 5.05 15.59
C CYS A 111 -0.92 6.09 16.46
N LEU A 112 -0.58 6.19 17.74
CA LEU A 112 -1.16 7.13 18.71
C LEU A 112 -0.18 8.19 19.22
N ASP A 113 0.98 8.39 18.60
CA ASP A 113 1.98 9.38 19.02
C ASP A 113 1.45 10.80 19.11
N ARG A 114 0.43 11.12 18.34
CA ARG A 114 -0.28 12.40 18.37
C ARG A 114 -1.69 12.26 18.97
N GLY A 115 -1.89 11.20 19.78
CA GLY A 115 -3.16 10.88 20.40
C GLY A 115 -4.27 10.58 19.41
N LYS A 116 -5.51 10.52 19.91
CA LYS A 116 -6.68 10.21 19.09
C LYS A 116 -6.84 11.17 17.90
N LYS A 117 -6.64 12.48 18.13
CA LYS A 117 -6.76 13.50 17.06
C LYS A 117 -5.75 13.27 15.92
N GLY A 118 -4.51 12.91 16.26
CA GLY A 118 -3.48 12.60 15.27
C GLY A 118 -3.82 11.35 14.48
N MET A 119 -4.28 10.30 15.12
CA MET A 119 -4.74 9.08 14.47
C MET A 119 -5.93 9.36 13.53
N GLU A 120 -6.95 10.08 13.99
CA GLU A 120 -8.11 10.43 13.18
C GLU A 120 -7.73 11.29 11.97
N ARG A 121 -6.75 12.23 12.14
CA ARG A 121 -6.21 13.02 11.03
C ARG A 121 -5.47 12.13 10.02
N THR A 122 -4.66 11.19 10.50
CA THR A 122 -3.98 10.21 9.64
C THR A 122 -5.00 9.44 8.81
N ILE A 123 -6.07 8.94 9.42
CA ILE A 123 -7.17 8.25 8.72
C ILE A 123 -7.82 9.16 7.67
N GLN A 124 -8.09 10.42 7.98
CA GLN A 124 -8.68 11.38 7.04
C GLN A 124 -7.78 11.60 5.81
N LEU A 125 -6.47 11.72 6.02
CA LEU A 125 -5.51 11.89 4.92
C LEU A 125 -5.42 10.63 4.06
N LEU A 126 -5.42 9.45 4.65
CA LEU A 126 -5.46 8.19 3.92
C LEU A 126 -6.73 8.07 3.07
N ASP A 127 -7.89 8.38 3.65
CA ASP A 127 -9.18 8.39 2.93
C ASP A 127 -9.14 9.39 1.75
N SER A 128 -8.63 10.61 1.97
CA SER A 128 -8.56 11.66 0.94
C SER A 128 -7.53 11.36 -0.16
N SER A 129 -6.44 10.68 0.17
CA SER A 129 -5.43 10.27 -0.81
C SER A 129 -5.88 9.12 -1.70
N GLY A 130 -6.89 8.37 -1.28
CA GLY A 130 -7.36 7.16 -1.95
C GLY A 130 -6.47 5.94 -1.73
N ILE A 131 -5.45 6.03 -0.86
CA ILE A 131 -4.62 4.87 -0.50
C ILE A 131 -5.41 3.99 0.48
N ARG A 132 -5.41 2.68 0.26
CA ARG A 132 -6.09 1.75 1.16
C ARG A 132 -5.29 1.55 2.43
N TYR A 133 -5.95 1.28 3.52
CA TYR A 133 -5.28 1.01 4.79
C TYR A 133 -6.05 0.02 5.66
N ALA A 134 -5.33 -0.62 6.58
CA ALA A 134 -5.89 -1.49 7.60
C ALA A 134 -5.12 -1.30 8.92
N GLY A 135 -5.83 -1.43 10.04
CA GLY A 135 -5.21 -1.43 11.38
C GLY A 135 -5.83 -0.45 12.36
N THR A 136 -5.98 0.83 12.00
CA THR A 136 -6.61 1.85 12.85
C THR A 136 -7.96 2.29 12.32
N TYR A 137 -8.88 2.61 13.23
CA TYR A 137 -10.27 3.00 12.91
C TYR A 137 -10.73 4.04 13.91
N LYS A 138 -11.56 5.00 13.47
CA LYS A 138 -12.09 6.07 14.33
C LYS A 138 -13.00 5.53 15.45
N ASN A 139 -13.71 4.43 15.17
CA ASN A 139 -14.64 3.81 16.10
C ASN A 139 -14.94 2.34 15.73
N LEU A 140 -15.67 1.64 16.59
CA LEU A 140 -16.05 0.25 16.37
C LEU A 140 -16.96 0.01 15.15
N SER A 141 -17.79 0.99 14.80
CA SER A 141 -18.65 0.89 13.61
C SER A 141 -17.81 0.87 12.34
N GLU A 142 -16.88 1.82 12.23
CA GLU A 142 -15.94 1.87 11.10
C GLU A 142 -15.09 0.59 11.01
N ARG A 143 -14.57 0.11 12.16
CA ARG A 143 -13.83 -1.15 12.20
C ARG A 143 -14.64 -2.32 11.67
N ARG A 144 -15.90 -2.47 12.08
CA ARG A 144 -16.78 -3.57 11.64
C ARG A 144 -17.05 -3.54 10.13
N GLN A 145 -17.04 -2.35 9.53
CA GLN A 145 -17.30 -2.17 8.09
C GLN A 145 -16.05 -2.40 7.24
N ARG A 146 -14.86 -2.11 7.77
CA ARG A 146 -13.61 -2.07 7.00
C ARG A 146 -12.63 -3.20 7.32
N TYR A 147 -12.84 -3.93 8.41
CA TYR A 147 -11.97 -5.03 8.81
C TYR A 147 -12.70 -6.39 8.73
N PRO A 148 -12.07 -7.40 8.11
CA PRO A 148 -10.79 -7.34 7.40
C PRO A 148 -10.89 -6.56 6.09
N LEU A 149 -9.77 -5.95 5.68
CA LEU A 149 -9.68 -5.29 4.37
C LEU A 149 -9.60 -6.35 3.28
N PHE A 150 -10.63 -6.45 2.46
CA PHE A 150 -10.65 -7.35 1.30
C PHE A 150 -10.21 -6.63 0.03
N ILE A 151 -9.37 -7.31 -0.75
CA ILE A 151 -8.86 -6.84 -2.03
C ILE A 151 -9.00 -7.94 -3.06
N ASN A 152 -9.60 -7.61 -4.19
CA ASN A 152 -9.64 -8.48 -5.35
C ASN A 152 -8.60 -7.99 -6.36
N ARG A 153 -7.63 -8.84 -6.72
CA ARG A 153 -6.57 -8.53 -7.67
C ARG A 153 -6.18 -9.78 -8.44
N ASN A 154 -6.12 -9.70 -9.76
CA ASN A 154 -5.69 -10.79 -10.64
C ASN A 154 -6.38 -12.15 -10.33
N GLY A 155 -7.70 -12.16 -10.11
CA GLY A 155 -8.47 -13.36 -9.77
C GLY A 155 -8.38 -13.79 -8.29
N PHE A 156 -7.46 -13.22 -7.50
CA PHE A 156 -7.31 -13.54 -6.07
C PHE A 156 -8.15 -12.61 -5.19
N ARG A 157 -8.68 -13.20 -4.10
CA ARG A 157 -9.30 -12.44 -3.01
C ARG A 157 -8.40 -12.50 -1.78
N ILE A 158 -7.85 -11.36 -1.40
CA ILE A 158 -6.88 -11.20 -0.33
C ILE A 158 -7.56 -10.51 0.83
N ALA A 159 -7.29 -10.98 2.06
CA ALA A 159 -7.74 -10.36 3.30
C ALA A 159 -6.51 -9.91 4.11
N LEU A 160 -6.56 -8.67 4.61
CA LEU A 160 -5.54 -8.07 5.49
C LEU A 160 -6.16 -7.61 6.80
#